data_67688183346a15bab6d1605ce76dbc79
#
_entry.id   67688183346a15bab6d1605ce76dbc79
#
_cell.length_a   1.000
_cell.length_b   1.000
_cell.length_c   1.000
_cell.angle_alpha   90.00
_cell.angle_beta   90.00
_cell.angle_gamma   90.00
#
_symmetry.space_group_name_H-M   'P 1'
#
loop_
_entity.id
_entity.type
_entity.pdbx_description
1 polymer ?
#
loop_
_entity_poly.entity_id
_entity_poly.type
_entity_poly.pdbx_seq_one_letter_code
_entity_poly.pdbx_strand_id
1 'polypeptide(L)'
;MSNKKRKGGKILLAIIILAVLCLAGYNAAKYFEKHRKSVIGKSTLYIRPGTDFQTLMDTLSGRLSHLKSFIKVAEKEQLPSQIHPGRYVIDSTMSNIQLVRNLKYGYQSPLMVSINGRIRTPKQLASKLGKRLCADSAEFMEAFRDVNFLKSLETDTSNMLSLIIPESYEFYWTVTPKEFLQRMKKERDKFWTPERIQKARELKLTPNQVSVLASIVYGESNYVPEYPKIASVYLNRLNKGWKLCADPTVVYATGDFTLKRVLKKHLETDSPYNTYKVYGLPPGPIMIPTKECIDGVLNADKTDYYYFCASPSFNGTHRFARTDREHFANAAAYRKGYDSLMRAKAKANGV
;
A
#
# COMPACT_ATOMS: atom_id res chain seq x y z
N MET A 1 86.71 13.64 -20.65
CA MET A 1 85.46 14.15 -19.98
C MET A 1 84.13 13.64 -20.55
N SER A 2 84.10 12.99 -21.72
CA SER A 2 82.85 12.58 -22.42
C SER A 2 82.12 11.39 -21.75
N ASN A 3 82.80 10.44 -21.14
CA ASN A 3 82.18 9.19 -20.68
C ASN A 3 81.39 9.32 -19.33
N LYS A 4 81.69 10.33 -18.50
CA LYS A 4 80.99 10.62 -17.25
C LYS A 4 79.63 11.27 -17.47
N LYS A 5 79.48 12.16 -18.48
CA LYS A 5 78.19 12.74 -18.88
C LYS A 5 77.21 11.75 -19.46
N ARG A 6 77.68 10.76 -20.25
CA ARG A 6 76.84 9.68 -20.82
C ARG A 6 76.31 8.72 -19.73
N LYS A 7 77.10 8.43 -18.68
CA LYS A 7 76.65 7.58 -17.56
C LYS A 7 75.58 8.29 -16.72
N GLY A 8 75.73 9.60 -16.43
CA GLY A 8 74.76 10.42 -15.71
C GLY A 8 73.39 10.49 -16.42
N GLY A 9 73.38 10.68 -17.75
CA GLY A 9 72.15 10.70 -18.54
C GLY A 9 71.40 9.35 -18.55
N LYS A 10 72.15 8.23 -18.59
CA LYS A 10 71.52 6.89 -18.48
C LYS A 10 70.88 6.63 -17.12
N ILE A 11 71.52 7.09 -16.05
CA ILE A 11 71.00 6.96 -14.68
C ILE A 11 69.74 7.81 -14.49
N LEU A 12 69.77 9.06 -14.99
CA LEU A 12 68.58 9.94 -14.95
C LEU A 12 67.40 9.36 -15.74
N LEU A 13 67.65 8.81 -16.92
CA LEU A 13 66.59 8.15 -17.73
C LEU A 13 66.03 6.92 -16.99
N ALA A 14 66.88 6.11 -16.36
CA ALA A 14 66.40 4.96 -15.59
C ALA A 14 65.55 5.37 -14.38
N ILE A 15 65.89 6.46 -13.69
CA ILE A 15 65.07 7.03 -12.58
C ILE A 15 63.72 7.52 -13.11
N ILE A 16 63.69 8.21 -14.24
CA ILE A 16 62.44 8.68 -14.86
C ILE A 16 61.55 7.48 -15.25
N ILE A 17 62.11 6.48 -15.90
CA ILE A 17 61.36 5.26 -16.27
C ILE A 17 60.79 4.56 -14.99
N LEU A 18 61.59 4.43 -13.93
CA LEU A 18 61.15 3.84 -12.68
C LEU A 18 60.00 4.65 -12.05
N ALA A 19 60.12 5.97 -12.04
CA ALA A 19 59.07 6.87 -11.52
C ALA A 19 57.75 6.72 -12.31
N VAL A 20 57.86 6.64 -13.67
CA VAL A 20 56.67 6.42 -14.52
C VAL A 20 56.06 5.05 -14.28
N LEU A 21 56.87 4.01 -14.14
CA LEU A 21 56.38 2.65 -13.82
C LEU A 21 55.71 2.62 -12.41
N CYS A 22 56.30 3.25 -11.41
CA CYS A 22 55.69 3.38 -10.09
C CYS A 22 54.33 4.14 -10.12
N LEU A 23 54.28 5.23 -10.87
CA LEU A 23 53.05 6.01 -11.05
C LEU A 23 51.95 5.20 -11.80
N ALA A 24 52.35 4.49 -12.86
CA ALA A 24 51.46 3.60 -13.59
C ALA A 24 50.94 2.46 -12.69
N GLY A 25 51.83 1.80 -11.94
CA GLY A 25 51.48 0.77 -10.97
C GLY A 25 50.52 1.28 -9.88
N TYR A 26 50.78 2.46 -9.33
CA TYR A 26 49.90 3.11 -8.37
C TYR A 26 48.49 3.41 -8.93
N ASN A 27 48.43 3.94 -10.14
CA ASN A 27 47.14 4.21 -10.80
C ASN A 27 46.39 2.92 -11.14
N ALA A 28 47.11 1.89 -11.60
CA ALA A 28 46.51 0.58 -11.85
C ALA A 28 45.93 -0.01 -10.55
N ALA A 29 46.69 0.01 -9.43
CA ALA A 29 46.18 -0.47 -8.15
C ALA A 29 44.92 0.26 -7.71
N LYS A 30 44.88 1.60 -7.82
CA LYS A 30 43.70 2.41 -7.55
C LYS A 30 42.51 2.04 -8.45
N TYR A 31 42.78 1.81 -9.72
CA TYR A 31 41.76 1.38 -10.66
C TYR A 31 41.19 0.02 -10.25
N PHE A 32 42.04 -0.94 -9.90
CA PHE A 32 41.58 -2.26 -9.44
C PHE A 32 40.78 -2.18 -8.14
N GLU A 33 41.21 -1.41 -7.14
CA GLU A 33 40.45 -1.22 -5.90
C GLU A 33 39.04 -0.64 -6.18
N LYS A 34 38.99 0.38 -7.04
CA LYS A 34 37.73 1.05 -7.43
C LYS A 34 36.75 0.11 -8.14
N HIS A 35 37.25 -0.73 -9.05
CA HIS A 35 36.43 -1.63 -9.87
C HIS A 35 36.31 -3.04 -9.32
N ARG A 36 36.91 -3.32 -8.15
CA ARG A 36 36.82 -4.61 -7.48
C ARG A 36 35.35 -4.91 -7.09
N LYS A 37 34.91 -6.12 -7.43
CA LYS A 37 33.61 -6.66 -7.03
C LYS A 37 33.77 -7.29 -5.63
N SER A 38 33.36 -6.57 -4.59
CA SER A 38 33.53 -7.01 -3.20
C SER A 38 32.24 -7.57 -2.58
N VAL A 39 31.09 -7.36 -3.20
CA VAL A 39 29.81 -7.81 -2.64
C VAL A 39 29.67 -9.32 -2.70
N ILE A 40 29.30 -9.95 -1.57
CA ILE A 40 29.09 -11.39 -1.44
C ILE A 40 27.62 -11.70 -1.69
N GLY A 41 27.31 -12.26 -2.89
CA GLY A 41 25.95 -12.66 -3.23
C GLY A 41 24.94 -11.49 -3.32
N LYS A 42 23.66 -11.84 -3.37
CA LYS A 42 22.56 -10.85 -3.44
C LYS A 42 21.98 -10.61 -2.04
N SER A 43 21.91 -9.35 -1.63
CA SER A 43 21.31 -8.96 -0.35
C SER A 43 20.63 -7.59 -0.43
N THR A 44 19.89 -7.23 0.60
CA THR A 44 19.25 -5.92 0.71
C THR A 44 19.80 -5.18 1.93
N LEU A 45 20.23 -3.94 1.70
CA LEU A 45 20.64 -3.01 2.74
C LEU A 45 19.49 -2.05 3.03
N TYR A 46 19.27 -1.76 4.31
CA TYR A 46 18.36 -0.72 4.78
C TYR A 46 19.17 0.28 5.59
N ILE A 47 19.36 1.47 5.02
CA ILE A 47 20.10 2.57 5.63
C ILE A 47 19.08 3.59 6.15
N ARG A 48 19.02 3.74 7.47
CA ARG A 48 18.09 4.69 8.11
C ARG A 48 18.59 6.14 8.00
N PRO A 49 17.70 7.13 8.05
CA PRO A 49 18.12 8.51 8.26
C PRO A 49 19.04 8.64 9.48
N GLY A 50 20.12 9.41 9.35
CA GLY A 50 21.11 9.63 10.41
C GLY A 50 22.13 8.48 10.62
N THR A 51 22.13 7.44 9.75
CA THR A 51 23.17 6.40 9.80
C THR A 51 24.54 7.02 9.52
N ASP A 52 25.49 6.85 10.47
CA ASP A 52 26.87 7.27 10.31
C ASP A 52 27.71 6.23 9.53
N PHE A 53 28.94 6.64 9.19
CA PHE A 53 29.83 5.80 8.39
C PHE A 53 30.26 4.50 9.11
N GLN A 54 30.46 4.55 10.44
CA GLN A 54 30.84 3.36 11.21
C GLN A 54 29.70 2.33 11.22
N THR A 55 28.49 2.76 11.51
CA THR A 55 27.26 1.92 11.46
C THR A 55 27.05 1.32 10.07
N LEU A 56 27.34 2.10 9.01
CA LEU A 56 27.29 1.60 7.64
C LEU A 56 28.34 0.50 7.40
N MET A 57 29.59 0.69 7.89
CA MET A 57 30.65 -0.31 7.77
C MET A 57 30.32 -1.59 8.54
N ASP A 58 29.77 -1.49 9.73
CA ASP A 58 29.31 -2.62 10.52
C ASP A 58 28.21 -3.40 9.77
N THR A 59 27.28 -2.70 9.16
CA THR A 59 26.23 -3.29 8.31
C THR A 59 26.79 -4.00 7.08
N LEU A 60 27.88 -3.50 6.50
CA LEU A 60 28.52 -4.04 5.31
C LEU A 60 29.54 -5.13 5.60
N SER A 61 30.05 -5.27 6.85
CA SER A 61 31.15 -6.16 7.21
C SER A 61 30.91 -7.61 6.80
N GLY A 62 29.71 -8.15 7.02
CA GLY A 62 29.34 -9.51 6.61
C GLY A 62 28.89 -9.66 5.16
N ARG A 63 28.87 -8.58 4.38
CA ARG A 63 28.37 -8.56 2.99
C ARG A 63 29.45 -8.25 1.96
N LEU A 64 30.63 -7.85 2.41
CA LEU A 64 31.76 -7.53 1.54
C LEU A 64 32.97 -8.44 1.84
N SER A 65 33.48 -9.10 0.82
CA SER A 65 34.72 -9.93 0.91
C SER A 65 35.99 -9.09 1.11
N HIS A 66 35.96 -7.83 0.67
CA HIS A 66 37.11 -6.92 0.71
C HIS A 66 36.72 -5.55 1.29
N LEU A 67 36.25 -5.56 2.57
CA LEU A 67 35.79 -4.35 3.27
C LEU A 67 36.82 -3.22 3.29
N LYS A 68 38.11 -3.56 3.57
CA LYS A 68 39.19 -2.55 3.57
C LYS A 68 39.36 -1.85 2.22
N SER A 69 39.21 -2.56 1.11
CA SER A 69 39.28 -2.00 -0.23
C SER A 69 38.06 -1.07 -0.49
N PHE A 70 36.89 -1.46 -0.02
CA PHE A 70 35.66 -0.63 -0.11
C PHE A 70 35.82 0.67 0.70
N ILE A 71 36.33 0.60 1.96
CA ILE A 71 36.57 1.76 2.82
C ILE A 71 37.44 2.80 2.11
N LYS A 72 38.58 2.39 1.55
CA LYS A 72 39.45 3.30 0.80
C LYS A 72 38.77 4.01 -0.35
N VAL A 73 37.92 3.31 -1.09
CA VAL A 73 37.13 3.90 -2.19
C VAL A 73 36.06 4.85 -1.63
N ALA A 74 35.37 4.46 -0.56
CA ALA A 74 34.34 5.23 0.08
C ALA A 74 34.86 6.56 0.63
N GLU A 75 35.99 6.54 1.34
CA GLU A 75 36.65 7.73 1.87
C GLU A 75 37.12 8.68 0.75
N LYS A 76 37.76 8.13 -0.29
CA LYS A 76 38.20 8.91 -1.46
C LYS A 76 37.05 9.58 -2.19
N GLU A 77 35.90 8.92 -2.29
CA GLU A 77 34.70 9.46 -2.95
C GLU A 77 33.85 10.30 -1.95
N GLN A 78 34.31 10.54 -0.72
CA GLN A 78 33.64 11.35 0.31
C GLN A 78 32.27 10.78 0.75
N LEU A 79 32.09 9.45 0.71
CA LEU A 79 30.87 8.80 1.18
C LEU A 79 30.59 9.09 2.67
N PRO A 80 31.58 9.16 3.60
CA PRO A 80 31.30 9.37 5.03
C PRO A 80 30.42 10.59 5.35
N SER A 81 30.53 11.65 4.54
CA SER A 81 29.74 12.89 4.71
C SER A 81 28.47 12.95 3.85
N GLN A 82 28.21 11.92 3.05
CA GLN A 82 27.14 11.96 2.05
C GLN A 82 26.38 10.63 1.96
N ILE A 83 26.16 9.97 3.09
CA ILE A 83 25.38 8.74 3.15
C ILE A 83 23.90 9.08 3.00
N HIS A 84 23.26 8.55 1.95
CA HIS A 84 21.82 8.70 1.76
C HIS A 84 21.06 7.52 2.34
N PRO A 85 20.02 7.78 3.16
CA PRO A 85 19.14 6.73 3.64
C PRO A 85 18.41 6.07 2.49
N GLY A 86 18.07 4.77 2.62
CA GLY A 86 17.37 4.06 1.57
C GLY A 86 17.41 2.56 1.69
N ARG A 87 16.68 1.93 0.80
CA ARG A 87 16.77 0.49 0.53
C ARG A 87 17.61 0.28 -0.73
N TYR A 88 18.69 -0.53 -0.59
CA TYR A 88 19.60 -0.82 -1.69
C TYR A 88 19.69 -2.34 -1.86
N VAL A 89 19.33 -2.83 -3.02
CA VAL A 89 19.59 -4.22 -3.42
C VAL A 89 21.01 -4.27 -4.00
N ILE A 90 21.86 -5.04 -3.39
CA ILE A 90 23.25 -5.22 -3.80
C ILE A 90 23.50 -6.67 -4.21
N ASP A 91 24.42 -6.87 -5.14
CA ASP A 91 24.80 -8.20 -5.62
C ASP A 91 26.29 -8.27 -6.04
N SER A 92 26.76 -9.49 -6.31
CA SER A 92 28.17 -9.78 -6.63
C SER A 92 28.64 -9.17 -7.96
N THR A 93 27.76 -8.59 -8.77
CA THR A 93 28.16 -7.90 -10.02
C THR A 93 28.63 -6.48 -9.74
N MET A 94 28.23 -5.90 -8.62
CA MET A 94 28.54 -4.52 -8.25
C MET A 94 30.00 -4.35 -7.87
N SER A 95 30.64 -3.34 -8.47
CA SER A 95 31.96 -2.88 -8.06
C SER A 95 31.89 -1.96 -6.83
N ASN A 96 33.02 -1.78 -6.13
CA ASN A 96 33.11 -0.86 -4.99
C ASN A 96 32.61 0.54 -5.35
N ILE A 97 33.00 1.07 -6.50
CA ILE A 97 32.57 2.41 -6.92
C ILE A 97 31.09 2.49 -7.23
N GLN A 98 30.48 1.43 -7.78
CA GLN A 98 29.03 1.42 -8.02
C GLN A 98 28.27 1.44 -6.68
N LEU A 99 28.69 0.60 -5.72
CA LEU A 99 28.06 0.60 -4.40
C LEU A 99 28.23 1.95 -3.69
N VAL A 100 29.43 2.53 -3.71
CA VAL A 100 29.69 3.87 -3.14
C VAL A 100 28.79 4.92 -3.78
N ARG A 101 28.65 4.93 -5.11
CA ARG A 101 27.79 5.88 -5.80
C ARG A 101 26.31 5.68 -5.46
N ASN A 102 25.86 4.45 -5.38
CA ASN A 102 24.48 4.17 -4.99
C ASN A 102 24.17 4.75 -3.60
N LEU A 103 25.06 4.54 -2.64
CA LEU A 103 24.90 5.05 -1.28
C LEU A 103 25.08 6.57 -1.17
N LYS A 104 26.01 7.14 -1.97
CA LYS A 104 26.33 8.55 -1.98
C LYS A 104 25.25 9.41 -2.65
N TYR A 105 24.67 8.94 -3.75
CA TYR A 105 23.68 9.69 -4.53
C TYR A 105 22.23 9.22 -4.31
N GLY A 106 22.03 8.30 -3.38
CA GLY A 106 20.68 7.85 -3.04
C GLY A 106 20.00 7.04 -4.15
N TYR A 107 20.75 6.28 -4.96
CA TYR A 107 20.15 5.41 -5.99
C TYR A 107 19.49 4.20 -5.36
N GLN A 108 18.39 4.46 -4.65
CA GLN A 108 17.61 3.46 -3.95
C GLN A 108 16.96 2.45 -4.89
N SER A 109 16.81 1.22 -4.43
CA SER A 109 15.99 0.21 -5.09
C SER A 109 14.57 0.31 -4.57
N PRO A 110 13.57 0.57 -5.42
CA PRO A 110 12.19 0.66 -4.97
C PRO A 110 11.66 -0.69 -4.50
N LEU A 111 10.54 -0.68 -3.80
CA LEU A 111 9.82 -1.88 -3.37
C LEU A 111 8.33 -1.77 -3.69
N MET A 112 7.72 -2.92 -3.96
CA MET A 112 6.27 -2.98 -4.16
C MET A 112 5.54 -3.00 -2.80
N VAL A 113 4.59 -2.09 -2.65
CA VAL A 113 3.66 -2.03 -1.52
C VAL A 113 2.27 -2.31 -2.03
N SER A 114 1.73 -3.47 -1.68
CA SER A 114 0.40 -3.89 -2.10
C SER A 114 -0.65 -3.41 -1.11
N ILE A 115 -1.59 -2.59 -1.57
CA ILE A 115 -2.72 -2.08 -0.77
C ILE A 115 -4.00 -2.77 -1.26
N ASN A 116 -4.17 -4.01 -0.85
CA ASN A 116 -5.33 -4.84 -1.19
C ASN A 116 -5.83 -5.58 0.04
N GLY A 117 -6.99 -6.22 -0.11
CA GLY A 117 -7.72 -6.86 0.97
C GLY A 117 -8.58 -5.88 1.77
N ARG A 118 -9.29 -6.39 2.76
CA ARG A 118 -10.25 -5.63 3.57
C ARG A 118 -9.56 -4.78 4.63
N ILE A 119 -9.02 -3.62 4.24
CA ILE A 119 -8.48 -2.61 5.16
C ILE A 119 -9.64 -1.72 5.62
N ARG A 120 -10.06 -1.87 6.87
CA ARG A 120 -11.24 -1.20 7.44
C ARG A 120 -10.93 0.11 8.14
N THR A 121 -9.73 0.27 8.67
CA THR A 121 -9.40 1.45 9.48
C THR A 121 -8.07 2.08 9.05
N PRO A 122 -7.89 3.41 9.29
CA PRO A 122 -6.59 4.05 9.13
C PRO A 122 -5.47 3.33 9.90
N LYS A 123 -5.76 2.83 11.11
CA LYS A 123 -4.81 2.08 11.93
C LYS A 123 -4.33 0.78 11.25
N GLN A 124 -5.23 0.05 10.58
CA GLN A 124 -4.85 -1.14 9.81
C GLN A 124 -3.96 -0.78 8.63
N LEU A 125 -4.26 0.32 7.92
CA LEU A 125 -3.42 0.82 6.82
C LEU A 125 -2.04 1.23 7.34
N ALA A 126 -1.97 2.04 8.39
CA ALA A 126 -0.73 2.50 9.02
C ALA A 126 0.14 1.32 9.47
N SER A 127 -0.45 0.31 10.12
CA SER A 127 0.26 -0.91 10.51
C SER A 127 0.82 -1.69 9.32
N LYS A 128 0.07 -1.76 8.22
CA LYS A 128 0.53 -2.42 7.00
C LYS A 128 1.69 -1.68 6.33
N LEU A 129 1.63 -0.35 6.29
CA LEU A 129 2.67 0.51 5.72
C LEU A 129 3.94 0.51 6.57
N GLY A 130 3.83 0.68 7.89
CA GLY A 130 4.96 0.70 8.81
C GLY A 130 5.75 -0.62 8.89
N LYS A 131 5.14 -1.76 8.48
CA LYS A 131 5.85 -3.03 8.33
C LYS A 131 6.70 -3.11 7.05
N ARG A 132 6.49 -2.22 6.10
CA ARG A 132 7.11 -2.28 4.77
C ARG A 132 8.03 -1.10 4.48
N LEU A 133 7.80 0.05 5.09
CA LEU A 133 8.47 1.33 4.85
C LEU A 133 9.34 1.72 6.04
N CYS A 134 10.13 2.77 5.89
CA CYS A 134 11.01 3.30 6.94
C CYS A 134 10.22 3.97 8.07
N ALA A 135 9.22 4.75 7.69
CA ALA A 135 8.30 5.37 8.65
C ALA A 135 7.46 4.30 9.35
N ASP A 136 7.26 4.45 10.64
CA ASP A 136 6.50 3.51 11.44
C ASP A 136 4.98 3.77 11.40
N SER A 137 4.22 2.91 12.08
CA SER A 137 2.76 3.04 12.11
C SER A 137 2.27 4.28 12.88
N ALA A 138 3.05 4.83 13.80
CA ALA A 138 2.68 6.02 14.55
C ALA A 138 2.82 7.27 13.67
N GLU A 139 3.93 7.38 12.93
CA GLU A 139 4.18 8.45 11.97
C GLU A 139 3.09 8.47 10.86
N PHE A 140 2.69 7.29 10.35
CA PHE A 140 1.56 7.22 9.43
C PHE A 140 0.25 7.67 10.06
N MET A 141 -0.04 7.28 11.31
CA MET A 141 -1.26 7.70 12.00
C MET A 141 -1.29 9.19 12.28
N GLU A 142 -0.15 9.82 12.56
CA GLU A 142 -0.04 11.27 12.70
C GLU A 142 -0.45 11.97 11.40
N ALA A 143 0.13 11.58 10.26
CA ALA A 143 -0.23 12.15 8.96
C ALA A 143 -1.71 11.90 8.59
N PHE A 144 -2.27 10.74 8.95
CA PHE A 144 -3.68 10.39 8.70
C PHE A 144 -4.67 11.19 9.56
N ARG A 145 -4.19 11.90 10.58
CA ARG A 145 -4.96 12.78 11.46
C ARG A 145 -4.68 14.27 11.26
N ASP A 146 -3.68 14.61 10.45
CA ASP A 146 -3.32 16.02 10.16
C ASP A 146 -4.42 16.68 9.31
N VAL A 147 -5.37 17.34 10.00
CA VAL A 147 -6.56 17.96 9.38
C VAL A 147 -6.18 18.96 8.30
N ASN A 148 -5.16 19.78 8.55
CA ASN A 148 -4.72 20.81 7.60
C ASN A 148 -4.11 20.19 6.35
N PHE A 149 -3.31 19.16 6.53
CA PHE A 149 -2.71 18.43 5.43
C PHE A 149 -3.77 17.67 4.61
N LEU A 150 -4.69 16.97 5.27
CA LEU A 150 -5.79 16.27 4.58
C LEU A 150 -6.68 17.24 3.80
N LYS A 151 -6.96 18.41 4.35
CA LYS A 151 -7.70 19.47 3.62
C LYS A 151 -6.98 19.92 2.35
N SER A 152 -5.64 20.00 2.36
CA SER A 152 -4.85 20.30 1.16
C SER A 152 -4.92 19.21 0.08
N LEU A 153 -5.33 18.00 0.47
CA LEU A 153 -5.59 16.86 -0.41
C LEU A 153 -7.09 16.72 -0.78
N GLU A 154 -7.89 17.74 -0.48
CA GLU A 154 -9.35 17.76 -0.73
C GLU A 154 -10.09 16.61 -0.03
N THR A 155 -9.68 16.27 1.20
CA THR A 155 -10.28 15.24 2.02
C THR A 155 -10.28 15.63 3.50
N ASP A 156 -10.80 14.75 4.34
CA ASP A 156 -10.84 14.89 5.80
C ASP A 156 -10.50 13.54 6.48
N THR A 157 -10.48 13.53 7.79
CA THR A 157 -10.12 12.34 8.58
C THR A 157 -11.12 11.19 8.41
N SER A 158 -12.39 11.48 8.14
CA SER A 158 -13.43 10.45 7.90
C SER A 158 -13.30 9.85 6.51
N ASN A 159 -12.91 10.66 5.52
CA ASN A 159 -12.81 10.28 4.11
C ASN A 159 -11.39 9.91 3.66
N MET A 160 -10.38 9.93 4.55
CA MET A 160 -8.99 9.64 4.21
C MET A 160 -8.83 8.30 3.46
N LEU A 161 -9.56 7.27 3.86
CA LEU A 161 -9.53 5.98 3.15
C LEU A 161 -10.07 6.04 1.72
N SER A 162 -10.88 7.04 1.37
CA SER A 162 -11.34 7.27 -0.02
C SER A 162 -10.22 7.78 -0.96
N LEU A 163 -9.09 8.24 -0.42
CA LEU A 163 -7.91 8.55 -1.23
C LEU A 163 -7.25 7.30 -1.81
N ILE A 164 -7.45 6.16 -1.18
CA ILE A 164 -6.72 4.94 -1.48
C ILE A 164 -7.47 4.15 -2.55
N ILE A 165 -6.89 4.02 -3.71
CA ILE A 165 -7.33 3.06 -4.73
C ILE A 165 -6.53 1.77 -4.52
N PRO A 166 -7.18 0.61 -4.30
CA PRO A 166 -6.47 -0.65 -4.06
C PRO A 166 -5.66 -1.05 -5.28
N GLU A 167 -4.34 -1.16 -5.09
CA GLU A 167 -3.38 -1.56 -6.12
C GLU A 167 -2.05 -1.93 -5.46
N SER A 168 -1.09 -2.36 -6.28
CA SER A 168 0.31 -2.49 -5.88
C SER A 168 1.10 -1.30 -6.42
N TYR A 169 1.70 -0.55 -5.52
CA TYR A 169 2.45 0.67 -5.84
C TYR A 169 3.93 0.50 -5.56
N GLU A 170 4.74 1.07 -6.42
CA GLU A 170 6.17 1.14 -6.24
C GLU A 170 6.54 2.40 -5.43
N PHE A 171 7.27 2.20 -4.32
CA PHE A 171 7.76 3.26 -3.44
C PHE A 171 9.23 3.08 -3.14
N TYR A 172 9.93 4.17 -2.87
CA TYR A 172 11.16 4.10 -2.11
C TYR A 172 10.87 3.80 -0.65
N TRP A 173 11.75 3.03 -0.01
CA TRP A 173 11.59 2.63 1.39
C TRP A 173 11.46 3.82 2.34
N THR A 174 12.12 4.94 2.02
CA THR A 174 12.17 6.17 2.79
C THR A 174 11.02 7.13 2.51
N VAL A 175 10.01 6.74 1.72
CA VAL A 175 8.85 7.60 1.47
C VAL A 175 8.20 8.02 2.78
N THR A 176 8.00 9.32 2.95
CA THR A 176 7.34 9.86 4.13
C THR A 176 5.83 9.64 4.08
N PRO A 177 5.13 9.61 5.24
CA PRO A 177 3.67 9.47 5.27
C PRO A 177 2.92 10.55 4.46
N LYS A 178 3.42 11.77 4.43
CA LYS A 178 2.83 12.87 3.64
C LYS A 178 3.02 12.65 2.14
N GLU A 179 4.22 12.27 1.70
CA GLU A 179 4.48 11.91 0.30
C GLU A 179 3.66 10.70 -0.14
N PHE A 180 3.48 9.70 0.74
CA PHE A 180 2.60 8.58 0.49
C PHE A 180 1.17 9.05 0.19
N LEU A 181 0.58 9.88 1.04
CA LEU A 181 -0.78 10.41 0.82
C LEU A 181 -0.88 11.27 -0.43
N GLN A 182 0.11 12.10 -0.73
CA GLN A 182 0.18 12.88 -1.98
C GLN A 182 0.19 11.97 -3.21
N ARG A 183 0.94 10.86 -3.14
CA ARG A 183 0.94 9.86 -4.22
C ARG A 183 -0.43 9.19 -4.33
N MET A 184 -1.09 8.84 -3.23
CA MET A 184 -2.44 8.26 -3.25
C MET A 184 -3.46 9.23 -3.86
N LYS A 185 -3.39 10.53 -3.52
CA LYS A 185 -4.23 11.55 -4.16
C LYS A 185 -4.03 11.57 -5.69
N LYS A 186 -2.78 11.55 -6.16
CA LYS A 186 -2.49 11.50 -7.60
C LYS A 186 -3.06 10.25 -8.28
N GLU A 187 -2.93 9.08 -7.65
CA GLU A 187 -3.48 7.84 -8.21
C GLU A 187 -5.03 7.83 -8.18
N ARG A 188 -5.62 8.39 -7.13
CA ARG A 188 -7.06 8.62 -7.05
C ARG A 188 -7.55 9.54 -8.17
N ASP A 189 -6.87 10.66 -8.40
CA ASP A 189 -7.26 11.62 -9.44
C ASP A 189 -7.17 10.99 -10.84
N LYS A 190 -6.18 10.15 -11.10
CA LYS A 190 -6.11 9.36 -12.34
C LYS A 190 -7.27 8.36 -12.47
N PHE A 191 -7.66 7.72 -11.37
CA PHE A 191 -8.76 6.76 -11.35
C PHE A 191 -10.10 7.44 -11.61
N TRP A 192 -10.34 8.63 -11.04
CA TRP A 192 -11.56 9.41 -11.23
C TRP A 192 -11.54 10.17 -12.55
N THR A 193 -11.71 9.44 -13.65
CA THR A 193 -11.80 10.03 -15.00
C THR A 193 -13.04 10.92 -15.13
N PRO A 194 -13.08 11.86 -16.12
CA PRO A 194 -14.27 12.66 -16.39
C PRO A 194 -15.55 11.82 -16.55
N GLU A 195 -15.45 10.64 -17.16
CA GLU A 195 -16.57 9.71 -17.31
C GLU A 195 -17.08 9.20 -15.95
N ARG A 196 -16.19 8.76 -15.04
CA ARG A 196 -16.58 8.32 -13.69
C ARG A 196 -17.20 9.46 -12.87
N ILE A 197 -16.66 10.66 -13.00
CA ILE A 197 -17.19 11.85 -12.33
C ILE A 197 -18.60 12.16 -12.87
N GLN A 198 -18.82 12.05 -14.18
CA GLN A 198 -20.13 12.28 -14.79
C GLN A 198 -21.16 11.25 -14.29
N LYS A 199 -20.80 9.95 -14.27
CA LYS A 199 -21.67 8.90 -13.70
C LYS A 199 -22.01 9.15 -12.22
N ALA A 200 -21.06 9.60 -11.42
CA ALA A 200 -21.30 9.97 -10.03
C ALA A 200 -22.32 11.12 -9.91
N ARG A 201 -22.19 12.15 -10.74
CA ARG A 201 -23.15 13.27 -10.80
C ARG A 201 -24.56 12.82 -11.19
N GLU A 202 -24.70 11.90 -12.13
CA GLU A 202 -25.99 11.32 -12.54
C GLU A 202 -26.67 10.58 -11.38
N LEU A 203 -25.88 9.95 -10.50
CA LEU A 203 -26.35 9.34 -9.26
C LEU A 203 -26.58 10.36 -8.13
N LYS A 204 -26.31 11.67 -8.36
CA LYS A 204 -26.33 12.75 -7.36
C LYS A 204 -25.35 12.49 -6.19
N LEU A 205 -24.22 11.87 -6.47
CA LEU A 205 -23.17 11.55 -5.50
C LEU A 205 -21.85 12.23 -5.87
N THR A 206 -21.09 12.63 -4.85
CA THR A 206 -19.67 13.00 -5.02
C THR A 206 -18.80 11.76 -5.14
N PRO A 207 -17.57 11.85 -5.67
CA PRO A 207 -16.61 10.75 -5.68
C PRO A 207 -16.36 10.11 -4.30
N ASN A 208 -16.34 10.91 -3.22
CA ASN A 208 -16.22 10.40 -1.86
C ASN A 208 -17.46 9.58 -1.47
N GLN A 209 -18.66 10.10 -1.75
CA GLN A 209 -19.93 9.39 -1.45
C GLN A 209 -20.04 8.07 -2.23
N VAL A 210 -19.59 8.04 -3.49
CA VAL A 210 -19.50 6.79 -4.25
C VAL A 210 -18.55 5.81 -3.56
N SER A 211 -17.39 6.26 -3.09
CA SER A 211 -16.42 5.42 -2.34
C SER A 211 -17.03 4.90 -1.03
N VAL A 212 -17.79 5.73 -0.33
CA VAL A 212 -18.51 5.34 0.89
C VAL A 212 -19.51 4.23 0.57
N LEU A 213 -20.39 4.43 -0.43
CA LEU A 213 -21.37 3.42 -0.82
C LEU A 213 -20.70 2.13 -1.33
N ALA A 214 -19.64 2.25 -2.14
CA ALA A 214 -18.86 1.11 -2.62
C ALA A 214 -18.25 0.29 -1.47
N SER A 215 -17.82 0.96 -0.38
CA SER A 215 -17.31 0.27 0.81
C SER A 215 -18.39 -0.55 1.54
N ILE A 216 -19.63 -0.10 1.50
CA ILE A 216 -20.79 -0.84 2.02
C ILE A 216 -21.09 -2.04 1.13
N VAL A 217 -21.18 -1.84 -0.19
CA VAL A 217 -21.39 -2.91 -1.19
C VAL A 217 -20.30 -4.00 -1.04
N TYR A 218 -19.04 -3.60 -0.86
CA TYR A 218 -17.93 -4.55 -0.63
C TYR A 218 -18.07 -5.30 0.70
N GLY A 219 -18.71 -4.68 1.69
CA GLY A 219 -19.03 -5.31 2.97
C GLY A 219 -20.09 -6.39 2.86
N GLU A 220 -21.05 -6.24 1.94
CA GLU A 220 -22.19 -7.15 1.76
C GLU A 220 -21.83 -8.42 1.01
N SER A 221 -21.02 -8.32 -0.05
CA SER A 221 -20.75 -9.45 -0.94
C SER A 221 -19.30 -9.52 -1.39
N ASN A 222 -18.83 -10.74 -1.71
CA ASN A 222 -17.60 -10.99 -2.45
C ASN A 222 -17.89 -11.33 -3.93
N TYR A 223 -19.15 -11.39 -4.32
CA TYR A 223 -19.56 -11.78 -5.67
C TYR A 223 -19.71 -10.55 -6.56
N VAL A 224 -18.64 -10.24 -7.30
CA VAL A 224 -18.51 -9.03 -8.13
C VAL A 224 -19.71 -8.80 -9.08
N PRO A 225 -20.29 -9.82 -9.76
CA PRO A 225 -21.40 -9.61 -10.67
C PRO A 225 -22.66 -9.04 -10.02
N GLU A 226 -22.81 -9.13 -8.69
CA GLU A 226 -23.97 -8.55 -7.98
C GLU A 226 -23.74 -7.13 -7.47
N TYR A 227 -22.54 -6.57 -7.57
CA TYR A 227 -22.25 -5.22 -7.06
C TYR A 227 -23.19 -4.14 -7.65
N PRO A 228 -23.47 -4.10 -8.98
CA PRO A 228 -24.41 -3.13 -9.53
C PRO A 228 -25.81 -3.27 -8.96
N LYS A 229 -26.27 -4.49 -8.73
CA LYS A 229 -27.61 -4.76 -8.19
C LYS A 229 -27.73 -4.44 -6.70
N ILE A 230 -26.72 -4.78 -5.89
CA ILE A 230 -26.67 -4.39 -4.47
C ILE A 230 -26.60 -2.88 -4.36
N ALA A 231 -25.78 -2.21 -5.18
CA ALA A 231 -25.70 -0.75 -5.23
C ALA A 231 -27.07 -0.12 -5.55
N SER A 232 -27.82 -0.72 -6.50
CA SER A 232 -29.14 -0.21 -6.86
C SER A 232 -30.12 -0.21 -5.69
N VAL A 233 -30.10 -1.23 -4.84
CA VAL A 233 -30.94 -1.28 -3.62
C VAL A 233 -30.64 -0.11 -2.70
N TYR A 234 -29.37 0.16 -2.43
CA TYR A 234 -28.97 1.25 -1.56
C TYR A 234 -29.26 2.62 -2.17
N LEU A 235 -29.05 2.81 -3.48
CA LEU A 235 -29.42 4.03 -4.18
C LEU A 235 -30.94 4.27 -4.15
N ASN A 236 -31.75 3.23 -4.32
CA ASN A 236 -33.20 3.32 -4.21
C ASN A 236 -33.63 3.75 -2.79
N ARG A 237 -33.00 3.19 -1.76
CA ARG A 237 -33.25 3.60 -0.36
C ARG A 237 -32.83 5.05 -0.11
N LEU A 238 -31.65 5.47 -0.58
CA LEU A 238 -31.19 6.87 -0.48
C LEU A 238 -32.16 7.83 -1.14
N ASN A 239 -32.59 7.54 -2.38
CA ASN A 239 -33.52 8.35 -3.13
C ASN A 239 -34.89 8.46 -2.46
N LYS A 240 -35.28 7.42 -1.70
CA LYS A 240 -36.58 7.40 -0.97
C LYS A 240 -36.45 7.97 0.44
N GLY A 241 -35.26 8.41 0.85
CA GLY A 241 -35.01 8.89 2.22
C GLY A 241 -35.10 7.79 3.29
N TRP A 242 -34.85 6.55 2.91
CA TRP A 242 -34.84 5.43 3.86
C TRP A 242 -33.47 5.25 4.49
N LYS A 243 -33.45 4.65 5.69
CA LYS A 243 -32.22 4.17 6.30
C LYS A 243 -31.64 3.04 5.46
N LEU A 244 -30.29 2.99 5.36
CA LEU A 244 -29.64 1.95 4.57
C LEU A 244 -29.73 0.57 5.24
N CYS A 245 -29.73 0.50 6.57
CA CYS A 245 -29.82 -0.73 7.36
C CYS A 245 -28.81 -1.79 6.88
N ALA A 246 -27.56 -1.40 6.72
CA ALA A 246 -26.48 -2.24 6.22
C ALA A 246 -25.68 -2.84 7.38
N ASP A 247 -25.71 -4.15 7.57
CA ASP A 247 -24.99 -4.86 8.63
C ASP A 247 -23.49 -4.54 8.69
N PRO A 248 -22.75 -4.42 7.57
CA PRO A 248 -21.33 -4.04 7.59
C PRO A 248 -21.05 -2.71 8.28
N THR A 249 -21.98 -1.76 8.22
CA THR A 249 -21.85 -0.45 8.89
C THR A 249 -21.99 -0.58 10.41
N VAL A 250 -22.80 -1.52 10.88
CA VAL A 250 -22.92 -1.85 12.31
C VAL A 250 -21.64 -2.50 12.82
N VAL A 251 -21.08 -3.46 12.07
CA VAL A 251 -19.78 -4.08 12.39
C VAL A 251 -18.69 -3.02 12.50
N TYR A 252 -18.69 -2.04 11.61
CA TYR A 252 -17.74 -0.92 11.67
C TYR A 252 -18.01 -0.02 12.90
N ALA A 253 -19.26 0.29 13.16
CA ALA A 253 -19.70 1.12 14.29
C ALA A 253 -19.32 0.54 15.65
N THR A 254 -19.40 -0.78 15.81
CA THR A 254 -18.97 -1.47 17.04
C THR A 254 -17.46 -1.54 17.20
N GLY A 255 -16.69 -1.43 16.10
CA GLY A 255 -15.24 -1.65 16.10
C GLY A 255 -14.83 -3.11 16.30
N ASP A 256 -15.76 -4.02 16.44
CA ASP A 256 -15.50 -5.46 16.57
C ASP A 256 -15.62 -6.15 15.21
N PHE A 257 -14.48 -6.26 14.53
CA PHE A 257 -14.39 -6.89 13.21
C PHE A 257 -14.38 -8.43 13.25
N THR A 258 -14.51 -9.03 14.43
CA THR A 258 -14.60 -10.51 14.61
C THR A 258 -16.04 -10.98 14.62
N LEU A 259 -17.01 -10.08 14.64
CA LEU A 259 -18.43 -10.39 14.61
C LEU A 259 -18.80 -11.22 13.39
N LYS A 260 -19.28 -12.44 13.62
CA LYS A 260 -19.80 -13.32 12.58
C LYS A 260 -21.28 -13.05 12.25
N ARG A 261 -22.01 -12.41 13.19
CA ARG A 261 -23.44 -12.09 13.06
C ARG A 261 -23.78 -10.84 13.85
N VAL A 262 -24.50 -9.92 13.21
CA VAL A 262 -25.09 -8.76 13.87
C VAL A 262 -26.33 -9.21 14.67
N LEU A 263 -26.38 -8.85 15.95
CA LEU A 263 -27.48 -9.13 16.88
C LEU A 263 -28.21 -7.82 17.20
N LYS A 264 -29.45 -7.90 17.73
CA LYS A 264 -30.24 -6.72 18.12
C LYS A 264 -29.46 -5.70 18.95
N LYS A 265 -28.70 -6.15 19.97
CA LYS A 265 -27.86 -5.28 20.80
C LYS A 265 -26.84 -4.45 20.00
N HIS A 266 -26.35 -4.97 18.88
CA HIS A 266 -25.37 -4.24 18.05
C HIS A 266 -26.05 -3.15 17.22
N LEU A 267 -27.33 -3.34 16.86
CA LEU A 267 -28.14 -2.31 16.16
C LEU A 267 -28.34 -1.05 16.99
N GLU A 268 -28.19 -1.18 18.33
CA GLU A 268 -28.32 -0.05 19.27
C GLU A 268 -27.02 0.77 19.43
N THR A 269 -25.93 0.36 18.79
CA THR A 269 -24.65 1.10 18.85
C THR A 269 -24.86 2.55 18.40
N ASP A 270 -24.52 3.49 19.28
CA ASP A 270 -24.59 4.92 18.97
C ASP A 270 -23.34 5.34 18.21
N SER A 271 -23.49 5.52 16.90
CA SER A 271 -22.41 5.88 15.99
C SER A 271 -22.98 6.50 14.71
N PRO A 272 -22.34 7.53 14.15
CA PRO A 272 -22.73 8.09 12.86
C PRO A 272 -22.52 7.12 11.70
N TYR A 273 -21.84 6.00 11.93
CA TYR A 273 -21.68 4.92 10.96
C TYR A 273 -22.81 3.88 11.04
N ASN A 274 -23.63 3.87 12.08
CA ASN A 274 -24.73 2.90 12.22
C ASN A 274 -25.93 3.29 11.35
N THR A 275 -26.01 2.72 10.16
CA THR A 275 -27.08 3.03 9.20
C THR A 275 -28.46 2.44 9.55
N TYR A 276 -28.61 1.75 10.68
CA TYR A 276 -29.90 1.44 11.29
C TYR A 276 -30.44 2.61 12.12
N LYS A 277 -29.55 3.50 12.60
CA LYS A 277 -29.94 4.67 13.39
C LYS A 277 -29.97 5.95 12.60
N VAL A 278 -28.99 6.14 11.68
CA VAL A 278 -28.85 7.36 10.88
C VAL A 278 -29.43 7.22 9.48
N TYR A 279 -29.85 8.33 8.90
CA TYR A 279 -30.29 8.43 7.50
C TYR A 279 -29.12 8.81 6.59
N GLY A 280 -29.18 8.38 5.34
CA GLY A 280 -28.15 8.70 4.35
C GLY A 280 -26.92 7.84 4.46
N LEU A 281 -25.84 8.30 3.84
CA LEU A 281 -24.53 7.65 3.88
C LEU A 281 -23.81 7.98 5.19
N PRO A 282 -23.00 7.05 5.73
CA PRO A 282 -22.12 7.36 6.84
C PRO A 282 -21.06 8.41 6.46
N PRO A 283 -20.36 9.03 7.45
CA PRO A 283 -19.42 10.13 7.22
C PRO A 283 -18.23 9.80 6.32
N GLY A 284 -17.87 8.52 6.23
CA GLY A 284 -16.75 8.03 5.43
C GLY A 284 -16.88 6.53 5.14
N PRO A 285 -15.95 5.97 4.34
CA PRO A 285 -15.97 4.56 4.00
C PRO A 285 -15.67 3.66 5.21
N ILE A 286 -16.36 2.52 5.29
CA ILE A 286 -16.16 1.50 6.34
C ILE A 286 -14.99 0.54 6.04
N MET A 287 -14.42 0.65 4.87
CA MET A 287 -13.18 0.01 4.40
C MET A 287 -12.75 0.61 3.08
N ILE A 288 -11.52 0.34 2.65
CA ILE A 288 -11.08 0.70 1.29
C ILE A 288 -11.88 -0.15 0.30
N PRO A 289 -12.73 0.46 -0.57
CA PRO A 289 -13.49 -0.30 -1.57
C PRO A 289 -12.60 -0.76 -2.71
N THR A 290 -12.92 -1.88 -3.36
CA THR A 290 -12.22 -2.30 -4.58
C THR A 290 -12.67 -1.43 -5.78
N LYS A 291 -11.87 -1.44 -6.85
CA LYS A 291 -12.22 -0.74 -8.10
C LYS A 291 -13.54 -1.25 -8.67
N GLU A 292 -13.74 -2.57 -8.62
CA GLU A 292 -14.96 -3.24 -9.08
C GLU A 292 -16.19 -2.81 -8.28
N CYS A 293 -16.05 -2.56 -6.97
CA CYS A 293 -17.14 -2.04 -6.15
C CYS A 293 -17.48 -0.59 -6.52
N ILE A 294 -16.46 0.24 -6.76
CA ILE A 294 -16.67 1.63 -7.20
C ILE A 294 -17.37 1.64 -8.57
N ASP A 295 -16.87 0.85 -9.53
CA ASP A 295 -17.45 0.73 -10.85
C ASP A 295 -18.85 0.09 -10.79
N GLY A 296 -19.10 -0.84 -9.86
CA GLY A 296 -20.42 -1.41 -9.58
C GLY A 296 -21.44 -0.37 -9.09
N VAL A 297 -21.02 0.58 -8.26
CA VAL A 297 -21.88 1.70 -7.85
C VAL A 297 -22.15 2.65 -9.02
N LEU A 298 -21.08 3.03 -9.77
CA LEU A 298 -21.22 3.94 -10.91
C LEU A 298 -22.06 3.38 -12.06
N ASN A 299 -22.14 2.06 -12.18
CA ASN A 299 -22.93 1.35 -13.17
C ASN A 299 -24.08 0.55 -12.51
N ALA A 300 -24.66 1.10 -11.44
CA ALA A 300 -25.74 0.43 -10.72
C ALA A 300 -26.90 0.11 -11.64
N ASP A 301 -27.47 -1.09 -11.49
CA ASP A 301 -28.65 -1.54 -12.24
C ASP A 301 -29.84 -0.59 -11.99
N LYS A 302 -30.61 -0.32 -13.02
CA LYS A 302 -31.89 0.40 -12.89
C LYS A 302 -32.97 -0.58 -12.45
N THR A 303 -33.15 -0.75 -11.14
CA THR A 303 -34.13 -1.65 -10.55
C THR A 303 -35.07 -0.90 -9.60
N ASP A 304 -36.12 -1.57 -9.19
CA ASP A 304 -37.04 -1.16 -8.15
C ASP A 304 -36.95 -2.01 -6.87
N TYR A 305 -35.77 -2.65 -6.67
CA TYR A 305 -35.49 -3.41 -5.46
C TYR A 305 -35.14 -2.51 -4.28
N TYR A 306 -35.67 -2.87 -3.12
CA TYR A 306 -35.42 -2.21 -1.83
C TYR A 306 -34.81 -3.16 -0.79
N TYR A 307 -34.83 -4.48 -1.07
CA TYR A 307 -34.41 -5.52 -0.15
C TYR A 307 -33.57 -6.58 -0.87
N PHE A 308 -32.71 -7.22 -0.14
CA PHE A 308 -32.05 -8.45 -0.55
C PHE A 308 -31.72 -9.31 0.68
N CYS A 309 -31.55 -10.60 0.47
CA CYS A 309 -31.05 -11.55 1.47
C CYS A 309 -30.26 -12.66 0.77
N ALA A 310 -29.44 -13.37 1.53
CA ALA A 310 -28.66 -14.48 1.00
C ALA A 310 -29.57 -15.51 0.29
N SER A 311 -29.06 -16.05 -0.82
CA SER A 311 -29.77 -17.07 -1.61
C SER A 311 -29.75 -18.41 -0.89
N PRO A 312 -30.86 -19.17 -0.93
CA PRO A 312 -30.91 -20.55 -0.39
C PRO A 312 -30.05 -21.55 -1.16
N SER A 313 -29.44 -21.16 -2.27
CA SER A 313 -28.46 -21.97 -3.01
C SER A 313 -27.06 -22.02 -2.36
N PHE A 314 -26.78 -21.17 -1.35
CA PHE A 314 -25.52 -21.09 -0.61
C PHE A 314 -24.27 -20.91 -1.49
N ASN A 315 -24.43 -20.28 -2.66
CA ASN A 315 -23.37 -20.04 -3.62
C ASN A 315 -22.79 -18.62 -3.54
N GLY A 316 -23.09 -17.87 -2.46
CA GLY A 316 -22.64 -16.50 -2.24
C GLY A 316 -23.46 -15.43 -2.96
N THR A 317 -24.57 -15.81 -3.64
CA THR A 317 -25.49 -14.87 -4.28
C THR A 317 -26.63 -14.45 -3.38
N HIS A 318 -27.42 -13.47 -3.83
CA HIS A 318 -28.56 -12.90 -3.10
C HIS A 318 -29.86 -13.04 -3.90
N ARG A 319 -30.99 -13.03 -3.18
CA ARG A 319 -32.33 -12.83 -3.70
C ARG A 319 -32.75 -11.41 -3.40
N PHE A 320 -33.20 -10.70 -4.44
CA PHE A 320 -33.63 -9.32 -4.37
C PHE A 320 -35.16 -9.27 -4.30
N ALA A 321 -35.70 -8.21 -3.68
CA ALA A 321 -37.13 -8.03 -3.50
C ALA A 321 -37.50 -6.54 -3.54
N ARG A 322 -38.74 -6.26 -4.03
CA ARG A 322 -39.32 -4.91 -4.11
C ARG A 322 -40.09 -4.54 -2.85
N THR A 323 -40.70 -5.55 -2.24
CA THR A 323 -41.60 -5.41 -1.10
C THR A 323 -41.12 -6.23 0.12
N ASP A 324 -41.57 -5.82 1.30
CA ASP A 324 -41.36 -6.60 2.53
C ASP A 324 -41.90 -8.03 2.41
N ARG A 325 -43.08 -8.20 1.78
CA ARG A 325 -43.69 -9.53 1.56
C ARG A 325 -42.77 -10.44 0.78
N GLU A 326 -42.22 -9.98 -0.33
CA GLU A 326 -41.24 -10.75 -1.13
C GLU A 326 -39.97 -11.02 -0.34
N HIS A 327 -39.48 -10.02 0.40
CA HIS A 327 -38.29 -10.18 1.24
C HIS A 327 -38.49 -11.25 2.32
N PHE A 328 -39.61 -11.21 3.04
CA PHE A 328 -39.92 -12.21 4.06
C PHE A 328 -40.05 -13.62 3.46
N ALA A 329 -40.63 -13.76 2.27
CA ALA A 329 -40.70 -15.04 1.56
C ALA A 329 -39.29 -15.55 1.18
N ASN A 330 -38.43 -14.68 0.66
CA ASN A 330 -37.04 -15.01 0.34
C ASN A 330 -36.24 -15.41 1.60
N ALA A 331 -36.42 -14.68 2.70
CA ALA A 331 -35.76 -14.98 3.97
C ALA A 331 -36.25 -16.30 4.58
N ALA A 332 -37.53 -16.64 4.44
CA ALA A 332 -38.10 -17.92 4.86
C ALA A 332 -37.50 -19.09 4.05
N ALA A 333 -37.39 -18.91 2.73
CA ALA A 333 -36.76 -19.89 1.84
C ALA A 333 -35.29 -20.13 2.20
N TYR A 334 -34.54 -19.05 2.51
CA TYR A 334 -33.16 -19.17 2.99
C TYR A 334 -33.05 -19.96 4.29
N ARG A 335 -33.87 -19.63 5.31
CA ARG A 335 -33.89 -20.37 6.59
C ARG A 335 -34.17 -21.86 6.39
N LYS A 336 -35.21 -22.20 5.62
CA LYS A 336 -35.54 -23.59 5.31
C LYS A 336 -34.40 -24.34 4.64
N GLY A 337 -33.73 -23.69 3.66
CA GLY A 337 -32.57 -24.27 2.99
C GLY A 337 -31.39 -24.47 3.96
N TYR A 338 -31.12 -23.49 4.84
CA TYR A 338 -30.07 -23.57 5.84
C TYR A 338 -30.28 -24.73 6.81
N ASP A 339 -31.50 -24.87 7.35
CA ASP A 339 -31.85 -25.97 8.26
C ASP A 339 -31.67 -27.33 7.60
N SER A 340 -32.05 -27.44 6.32
CA SER A 340 -31.85 -28.66 5.54
C SER A 340 -30.37 -29.00 5.32
N LEU A 341 -29.55 -27.96 5.02
CA LEU A 341 -28.10 -28.09 4.86
C LEU A 341 -27.42 -28.53 6.16
N MET A 342 -27.84 -27.92 7.31
CA MET A 342 -27.28 -28.27 8.62
C MET A 342 -27.63 -29.71 9.05
N ARG A 343 -28.87 -30.15 8.78
CA ARG A 343 -29.29 -31.57 8.99
C ARG A 343 -28.49 -32.55 8.13
N ALA A 344 -28.24 -32.21 6.87
CA ALA A 344 -27.44 -33.05 5.98
C ALA A 344 -26.00 -33.16 6.47
N LYS A 345 -25.39 -32.04 6.91
CA LYS A 345 -24.04 -32.04 7.50
C LYS A 345 -23.95 -32.82 8.81
N ALA A 346 -24.94 -32.72 9.69
CA ALA A 346 -25.00 -33.51 10.92
C ALA A 346 -25.01 -35.00 10.62
N LYS A 347 -25.86 -35.44 9.67
CA LYS A 347 -25.90 -36.86 9.24
C LYS A 347 -24.57 -37.34 8.63
N ALA A 348 -23.90 -36.49 7.84
CA ALA A 348 -22.62 -36.83 7.23
C ALA A 348 -21.46 -36.93 8.26
N ASN A 349 -21.55 -36.20 9.37
CA ASN A 349 -20.56 -36.21 10.45
C ASN A 349 -20.88 -37.23 11.58
N GLY A 350 -21.90 -38.07 11.41
CA GLY A 350 -22.23 -39.13 12.37
C GLY A 350 -22.84 -38.65 13.70
N VAL A 351 -23.40 -37.40 13.72
CA VAL A 351 -24.12 -36.83 14.86
C VAL A 351 -25.62 -36.82 14.55
#